data_32f83a76f770492f0fa6c20f549faec8
#
_entry.id   32f83a76f770492f0fa6c20f549faec8
#
_cell.length_a   1.000
_cell.length_b   1.000
_cell.length_c   1.000
_cell.angle_alpha   90.00
_cell.angle_beta   90.00
_cell.angle_gamma   90.00
#
_symmetry.space_group_name_H-M   'P 1'
#
loop_
_entity.id
_entity.type
_entity.pdbx_description
1 polymer ?
#
loop_
_entity_poly.entity_id
_entity_poly.type
_entity_poly.pdbx_seq_one_letter_code
_entity_poly.pdbx_strand_id
1 'polypeptide(L)'
;MNLRTGLIFVFLAFYLARANAIQGVLPEYERILSFRSEIVIDSSGKLIVEETILVNALNISINRGIFRALPTERNVNDHTIQVSYQIISIKKNGVEEPYHDQYENGYKIIYIGDEDIYLSPGIYQYKITYSTERQIGFFDHYDELYWNITGNKWAFPIDTAIATVTLPEAAQILQSSCYTGSYGSTSRNCNAEQKTPNSMTWTAFNLGTNEGLTVAVGFTKDIVSRPVIPDSMKPIALMKWFLYVGLFLFVIMAWLWYRHGVDLPAPAVYPQFDTPEGLSPAAIGYLEGGKYRNTLMAASLINLAIKKLIKIEEVPKSGFFGRSKYIITRLDTQDVPLSTEESNVLYNMVGYKGSTLELDGTYDSKVQQTVQSFKDSIKQQYNSIIKEGSNRKYVFFVFLFISLAYLPVLNLIHKTYYYAGEQSNGAGFFVVYIILYFIAHFSGYRTSRWIWLIPLLLTIALFYFILTSRHYINSYWVLILFYGMIMTGISFFSYAIRQPGKRFLELQSLIAGFRMYLGAAENQLIKFHNPPKMTPEVFEKYLPYALVLGVDNIWGRKFETALKEQGKEYQNQWYVGPNSFSNSFAGSFSQNLSSRMTSASTQPSSSSSGSGGGGFSGGGGGGGGGGGW
;
A
#
# COMPACT_ATOMS: atom_id res chain seq x y z
N MET A 1 67.72 36.72 68.12
CA MET A 1 66.88 36.39 66.95
C MET A 1 65.70 37.35 66.96
N ASN A 2 65.69 38.30 66.02
CA ASN A 2 64.85 39.50 66.06
C ASN A 2 63.37 39.20 65.86
N LEU A 3 62.52 39.78 66.69
CA LEU A 3 61.06 39.71 66.67
C LEU A 3 60.45 39.94 65.25
N ARG A 4 61.14 40.69 64.37
CA ARG A 4 60.74 40.96 62.96
C ARG A 4 60.85 39.74 62.04
N THR A 5 61.83 38.83 62.27
CA THR A 5 61.97 37.62 61.46
C THR A 5 60.93 36.54 61.83
N GLY A 6 60.49 36.51 63.10
CA GLY A 6 59.41 35.59 63.52
C GLY A 6 58.06 35.96 62.92
N LEU A 7 57.71 37.27 62.81
CA LEU A 7 56.46 37.76 62.21
C LEU A 7 56.37 37.45 60.71
N ILE A 8 57.51 37.55 59.95
CA ILE A 8 57.53 37.25 58.50
C ILE A 8 57.26 35.75 58.28
N PHE A 9 57.84 34.87 59.12
CA PHE A 9 57.60 33.42 59.02
C PHE A 9 56.15 33.04 59.37
N VAL A 10 55.55 33.69 60.33
CA VAL A 10 54.15 33.47 60.68
C VAL A 10 53.21 33.95 59.57
N PHE A 11 53.51 35.12 58.97
CA PHE A 11 52.71 35.63 57.80
C PHE A 11 52.90 34.74 56.55
N LEU A 12 54.13 34.26 56.29
CA LEU A 12 54.38 33.37 55.15
C LEU A 12 53.74 31.99 55.36
N ALA A 13 53.72 31.46 56.60
CA ALA A 13 53.03 30.24 56.98
C ALA A 13 51.52 30.38 56.86
N PHE A 14 50.95 31.55 57.24
CA PHE A 14 49.51 31.83 57.08
C PHE A 14 49.15 32.05 55.59
N TYR A 15 50.06 32.62 54.76
CA TYR A 15 49.83 32.76 53.33
C TYR A 15 49.92 31.40 52.61
N LEU A 16 50.90 30.54 52.99
CA LEU A 16 51.02 29.18 52.47
C LEU A 16 49.87 28.26 52.98
N ALA A 17 49.38 28.45 54.19
CA ALA A 17 48.21 27.75 54.72
C ALA A 17 46.91 28.20 54.00
N ARG A 18 46.77 29.48 53.62
CA ARG A 18 45.67 29.96 52.78
C ARG A 18 45.81 29.53 51.31
N ALA A 19 47.00 29.37 50.76
CA ALA A 19 47.21 28.87 49.39
C ALA A 19 46.87 27.36 49.26
N ASN A 20 47.02 26.59 50.33
CA ASN A 20 46.63 25.17 50.36
C ASN A 20 45.14 24.95 50.73
N ALA A 21 44.38 25.99 51.10
CA ALA A 21 42.96 25.87 51.48
C ALA A 21 41.97 26.04 50.30
N ILE A 22 42.47 26.18 49.08
CA ILE A 22 41.64 26.21 47.85
C ILE A 22 41.98 25.00 46.97
N GLN A 23 42.16 23.83 47.55
CA GLN A 23 41.83 22.58 46.88
C GLN A 23 40.34 22.42 47.08
N GLY A 24 39.53 22.91 46.13
CA GLY A 24 38.10 22.68 46.11
C GLY A 24 37.90 21.17 46.18
N VAL A 25 37.29 20.68 47.25
CA VAL A 25 36.84 19.30 47.37
C VAL A 25 35.92 19.08 46.17
N LEU A 26 36.32 18.15 45.28
CA LEU A 26 35.45 17.75 44.16
C LEU A 26 34.14 17.26 44.75
N PRO A 27 32.98 17.61 44.16
CA PRO A 27 31.71 17.07 44.60
C PRO A 27 31.75 15.53 44.62
N GLU A 28 31.08 14.90 45.57
CA GLU A 28 31.10 13.45 45.80
C GLU A 28 30.49 12.63 44.66
N TYR A 29 29.78 13.27 43.72
CA TYR A 29 29.12 12.63 42.61
C TYR A 29 29.18 13.46 41.32
N GLU A 30 29.05 12.78 40.17
CA GLU A 30 29.03 13.42 38.88
C GLU A 30 27.79 14.27 38.68
N ARG A 31 27.96 15.50 38.25
CA ARG A 31 26.92 16.51 38.06
C ARG A 31 27.33 17.60 37.10
N ILE A 32 26.36 18.35 36.62
CA ILE A 32 26.56 19.59 35.88
C ILE A 32 26.56 20.76 36.90
N LEU A 33 27.71 21.37 37.09
CA LEU A 33 27.85 22.52 38.02
C LEU A 33 27.20 23.80 37.46
N SER A 34 27.32 23.99 36.13
CA SER A 34 26.70 25.11 35.43
C SER A 34 26.39 24.74 33.98
N PHE A 35 25.17 25.01 33.56
CA PHE A 35 24.73 24.94 32.17
C PHE A 35 24.33 26.35 31.72
N ARG A 36 25.11 26.96 30.82
CA ARG A 36 24.83 28.27 30.23
C ARG A 36 24.50 28.11 28.78
N SER A 37 23.39 28.68 28.31
CA SER A 37 23.02 28.73 26.89
C SER A 37 22.81 30.17 26.47
N GLU A 38 23.54 30.61 25.46
CA GLU A 38 23.40 31.90 24.80
C GLU A 38 22.83 31.69 23.40
N ILE A 39 21.67 32.29 23.15
CA ILE A 39 20.90 32.11 21.91
C ILE A 39 20.75 33.45 21.24
N VAL A 40 21.27 33.56 20.04
CA VAL A 40 21.13 34.75 19.20
C VAL A 40 20.26 34.39 17.99
N ILE A 41 19.20 35.16 17.78
CA ILE A 41 18.29 35.02 16.66
C ILE A 41 18.56 36.15 15.66
N ASP A 42 18.81 35.80 14.39
CA ASP A 42 18.93 36.79 13.34
C ASP A 42 17.59 37.08 12.65
N SER A 43 17.57 38.09 11.76
CA SER A 43 16.37 38.46 11.00
C SER A 43 15.93 37.43 9.97
N SER A 44 16.76 36.43 9.64
CA SER A 44 16.37 35.29 8.79
C SER A 44 15.62 34.18 9.56
N GLY A 45 15.62 34.23 10.91
CA GLY A 45 15.09 33.21 11.78
C GLY A 45 16.08 32.08 12.09
N LYS A 46 17.34 32.25 11.73
CA LYS A 46 18.41 31.35 12.12
C LYS A 46 18.84 31.63 13.55
N LEU A 47 18.96 30.59 14.34
CA LEU A 47 19.49 30.63 15.70
C LEU A 47 20.95 30.22 15.68
N ILE A 48 21.78 30.99 16.37
CA ILE A 48 23.13 30.59 16.77
C ILE A 48 23.06 30.36 18.28
N VAL A 49 23.40 29.14 18.68
CA VAL A 49 23.35 28.71 20.08
C VAL A 49 24.74 28.33 20.54
N GLU A 50 25.14 28.91 21.65
CA GLU A 50 26.37 28.57 22.35
C GLU A 50 26.03 28.00 23.72
N GLU A 51 26.33 26.73 23.94
CA GLU A 51 26.15 26.03 25.21
C GLU A 51 27.50 25.89 25.90
N THR A 52 27.61 26.39 27.12
CA THR A 52 28.78 26.19 28.00
C THR A 52 28.38 25.32 29.17
N ILE A 53 28.90 24.11 29.24
CA ILE A 53 28.54 23.08 30.21
C ILE A 53 29.75 22.76 31.08
N LEU A 54 29.66 23.06 32.37
CA LEU A 54 30.70 22.78 33.36
C LEU A 54 30.31 21.52 34.14
N VAL A 55 31.07 20.44 33.96
CA VAL A 55 30.79 19.15 34.58
C VAL A 55 31.85 18.76 35.61
N ASN A 56 31.43 18.09 36.67
CA ASN A 56 32.30 17.35 37.57
C ASN A 56 32.33 15.89 37.11
N ALA A 57 33.44 15.44 36.54
CA ALA A 57 33.67 14.07 36.08
C ALA A 57 34.51 13.29 37.09
N LEU A 58 34.03 12.10 37.46
CA LEU A 58 34.72 11.23 38.41
C LEU A 58 35.19 9.92 37.77
N ASN A 59 35.08 9.84 36.45
CA ASN A 59 35.38 8.62 35.67
C ASN A 59 34.46 7.43 36.06
N ILE A 60 33.20 7.70 36.35
CA ILE A 60 32.14 6.72 36.66
C ILE A 60 31.25 6.54 35.46
N SER A 61 30.47 7.57 35.10
CA SER A 61 29.65 7.64 33.90
C SER A 61 30.25 8.58 32.85
N ILE A 62 30.95 9.65 33.28
CA ILE A 62 31.69 10.56 32.41
C ILE A 62 33.12 10.02 32.29
N ASN A 63 33.30 9.06 31.37
CA ASN A 63 34.57 8.33 31.21
C ASN A 63 35.47 8.94 30.11
N ARG A 64 34.90 9.23 28.94
CA ARG A 64 35.61 9.82 27.79
C ARG A 64 35.19 11.24 27.51
N GLY A 65 33.99 11.58 27.94
CA GLY A 65 33.40 12.88 27.73
C GLY A 65 31.92 12.91 28.01
N ILE A 66 31.22 13.86 27.40
CA ILE A 66 29.77 13.99 27.48
C ILE A 66 29.12 13.80 26.11
N PHE A 67 27.89 13.36 26.07
CA PHE A 67 27.10 13.44 24.86
C PHE A 67 25.97 14.47 25.02
N ARG A 68 25.62 15.11 23.91
CA ARG A 68 24.49 16.06 23.80
C ARG A 68 23.52 15.57 22.75
N ALA A 69 22.26 15.31 23.16
CA ALA A 69 21.19 14.93 22.26
C ALA A 69 20.33 16.15 21.89
N LEU A 70 20.18 16.44 20.62
CA LEU A 70 19.36 17.52 20.09
C LEU A 70 18.19 16.92 19.27
N PRO A 71 16.93 17.25 19.56
CA PRO A 71 15.77 16.69 18.85
C PRO A 71 15.72 17.20 17.42
N THR A 72 15.57 16.29 16.46
CA THR A 72 15.45 16.63 15.04
C THR A 72 14.01 16.91 14.61
N GLU A 73 13.09 16.83 15.56
CA GLU A 73 11.66 17.08 15.38
C GLU A 73 11.13 18.00 16.46
N ARG A 74 10.21 18.88 16.09
CA ARG A 74 9.44 19.69 17.05
C ARG A 74 7.97 19.72 16.65
N ASN A 75 7.08 19.80 17.65
CA ASN A 75 5.65 19.94 17.40
C ASN A 75 5.21 21.39 17.58
N VAL A 76 4.49 21.92 16.59
CA VAL A 76 3.90 23.26 16.61
C VAL A 76 2.47 23.14 16.07
N ASN A 77 1.47 23.51 16.89
CA ASN A 77 0.06 23.47 16.49
C ASN A 77 -0.35 22.15 15.85
N ASP A 78 -0.05 21.02 16.49
CA ASP A 78 -0.33 19.65 16.05
C ASP A 78 0.41 19.22 14.75
N HIS A 79 1.39 20.00 14.31
CA HIS A 79 2.28 19.65 13.19
C HIS A 79 3.69 19.35 13.67
N THR A 80 4.28 18.27 13.17
CA THR A 80 5.69 17.94 13.42
C THR A 80 6.58 18.58 12.37
N ILE A 81 7.48 19.45 12.81
CA ILE A 81 8.45 20.16 11.97
C ILE A 81 9.81 19.47 12.10
N GLN A 82 10.44 19.17 10.96
CA GLN A 82 11.82 18.69 10.94
C GLN A 82 12.79 19.87 11.09
N VAL A 83 13.73 19.72 12.02
CA VAL A 83 14.79 20.70 12.29
C VAL A 83 16.16 20.06 12.15
N SER A 84 17.15 20.83 11.78
CA SER A 84 18.53 20.39 11.61
C SER A 84 19.48 21.24 12.42
N TYR A 85 20.62 20.67 12.78
CA TYR A 85 21.67 21.34 13.55
C TYR A 85 22.99 21.22 12.80
N GLN A 86 23.63 22.38 12.59
CA GLN A 86 24.96 22.47 12.03
C GLN A 86 25.94 22.83 13.16
N ILE A 87 26.85 21.91 13.49
CA ILE A 87 27.88 22.15 14.50
C ILE A 87 28.92 23.11 13.91
N ILE A 88 29.23 24.16 14.67
CA ILE A 88 30.21 25.20 14.28
C ILE A 88 31.52 24.94 14.98
N SER A 89 31.55 24.72 16.29
CA SER A 89 32.74 24.36 17.04
C SER A 89 32.40 23.61 18.33
N ILE A 90 33.30 22.73 18.76
CA ILE A 90 33.22 22.06 20.07
C ILE A 90 34.57 22.15 20.74
N LYS A 91 34.57 22.68 21.99
CA LYS A 91 35.80 22.89 22.77
C LYS A 91 35.67 22.25 24.15
N LYS A 92 36.77 21.67 24.65
CA LYS A 92 36.96 21.26 26.03
C LYS A 92 38.05 22.12 26.66
N ASN A 93 37.73 22.78 27.77
CA ASN A 93 38.68 23.71 28.47
C ASN A 93 39.32 24.73 27.53
N GLY A 94 38.56 25.22 26.54
CA GLY A 94 39.02 26.24 25.56
C GLY A 94 39.76 25.71 24.34
N VAL A 95 40.08 24.42 24.28
CA VAL A 95 40.76 23.76 23.15
C VAL A 95 39.76 22.96 22.33
N GLU A 96 39.91 22.92 21.00
CA GLU A 96 39.07 22.11 20.12
C GLU A 96 39.09 20.65 20.55
N GLU A 97 37.91 20.02 20.65
CA GLU A 97 37.73 18.65 21.12
C GLU A 97 37.19 17.78 19.99
N PRO A 98 37.74 16.57 19.78
CA PRO A 98 37.15 15.64 18.82
C PRO A 98 35.73 15.26 19.23
N TYR A 99 34.89 15.01 18.22
CA TYR A 99 33.52 14.55 18.40
C TYR A 99 33.07 13.72 17.21
N HIS A 100 32.07 12.88 17.43
CA HIS A 100 31.30 12.25 16.36
C HIS A 100 29.80 12.41 16.64
N ASP A 101 28.99 12.33 15.59
CA ASP A 101 27.53 12.44 15.74
C ASP A 101 26.82 11.29 15.06
N GLN A 102 25.65 10.92 15.58
CA GLN A 102 24.75 9.95 15.01
C GLN A 102 23.29 10.39 15.14
N TYR A 103 22.43 9.84 14.27
CA TYR A 103 20.99 10.08 14.32
C TYR A 103 20.28 8.84 14.83
N GLU A 104 19.60 9.00 15.96
CA GLU A 104 18.87 7.90 16.60
C GLU A 104 17.59 8.41 17.27
N ASN A 105 16.46 7.68 17.06
CA ASN A 105 15.17 7.94 17.73
C ASN A 105 14.68 9.40 17.66
N GLY A 106 14.91 10.08 16.53
CA GLY A 106 14.51 11.48 16.34
C GLY A 106 15.44 12.50 17.01
N TYR A 107 16.66 12.10 17.38
CA TYR A 107 17.70 12.95 17.93
C TYR A 107 18.97 12.91 17.10
N LYS A 108 19.66 14.04 17.00
CA LYS A 108 21.07 14.12 16.65
C LYS A 108 21.85 14.04 17.95
N ILE A 109 22.60 12.95 18.16
CA ILE A 109 23.40 12.72 19.36
C ILE A 109 24.86 13.03 19.01
N ILE A 110 25.45 13.94 19.77
CA ILE A 110 26.82 14.43 19.60
C ILE A 110 27.65 13.90 20.76
N TYR A 111 28.54 12.96 20.50
CA TYR A 111 29.50 12.43 21.47
C TYR A 111 30.77 13.26 21.42
N ILE A 112 31.13 13.89 22.54
CA ILE A 112 32.22 14.85 22.65
C ILE A 112 33.34 14.24 23.49
N GLY A 113 34.49 14.04 22.91
CA GLY A 113 35.65 13.38 23.49
C GLY A 113 36.30 12.44 22.49
N ASP A 114 37.38 11.78 22.90
CA ASP A 114 38.14 10.81 22.14
C ASP A 114 37.85 9.40 22.67
N GLU A 115 37.56 8.46 21.79
CA GLU A 115 37.24 7.06 22.15
C GLU A 115 38.36 6.35 22.88
N ASP A 116 39.60 6.75 22.62
CA ASP A 116 40.80 6.13 23.20
C ASP A 116 41.31 6.82 24.47
N ILE A 117 40.73 7.98 24.84
CA ILE A 117 41.21 8.80 25.95
C ILE A 117 40.21 8.84 27.12
N TYR A 118 40.59 8.28 28.24
CA TYR A 118 39.84 8.39 29.49
C TYR A 118 40.14 9.70 30.22
N LEU A 119 39.10 10.34 30.73
CA LEU A 119 39.24 11.54 31.54
C LEU A 119 39.72 11.21 32.95
N SER A 120 40.65 12.00 33.48
CA SER A 120 40.95 11.97 34.91
C SER A 120 39.83 12.62 35.71
N PRO A 121 39.57 12.20 36.97
CA PRO A 121 38.63 12.90 37.81
C PRO A 121 38.95 14.42 37.90
N GLY A 122 37.95 15.28 37.65
CA GLY A 122 38.17 16.71 37.57
C GLY A 122 36.96 17.49 37.04
N ILE A 123 37.12 18.80 36.98
CA ILE A 123 36.10 19.70 36.43
C ILE A 123 36.48 20.02 35.00
N TYR A 124 35.52 19.81 34.09
CA TYR A 124 35.70 20.06 32.65
C TYR A 124 34.63 21.01 32.14
N GLN A 125 35.07 21.96 31.28
CA GLN A 125 34.17 22.89 30.61
C GLN A 125 34.05 22.47 29.15
N TYR A 126 32.83 22.12 28.72
CA TYR A 126 32.50 21.88 27.33
C TYR A 126 31.77 23.09 26.77
N LYS A 127 32.24 23.58 25.60
CA LYS A 127 31.60 24.67 24.86
C LYS A 127 31.20 24.16 23.49
N ILE A 128 29.89 24.15 23.23
CA ILE A 128 29.27 23.64 21.99
C ILE A 128 28.62 24.82 21.29
N THR A 129 29.05 25.14 20.07
CA THR A 129 28.42 26.17 19.25
C THR A 129 27.80 25.53 18.03
N TYR A 130 26.52 25.78 17.82
CA TYR A 130 25.79 25.27 16.66
C TYR A 130 24.78 26.29 16.15
N SER A 131 24.32 26.08 14.90
CA SER A 131 23.21 26.82 14.32
C SER A 131 22.03 25.89 14.00
N THR A 132 20.83 26.45 14.09
CA THR A 132 19.59 25.76 13.72
C THR A 132 18.60 26.76 13.14
N GLU A 133 17.66 26.27 12.35
CA GLU A 133 16.62 27.07 11.71
C GLU A 133 15.24 26.48 12.03
N ARG A 134 14.18 27.24 11.70
CA ARG A 134 12.78 26.82 11.89
C ARG A 134 12.36 26.57 13.33
N GLN A 135 12.94 27.32 14.24
CA GLN A 135 12.65 27.24 15.67
C GLN A 135 11.63 28.29 16.14
N ILE A 136 11.30 29.26 15.29
CA ILE A 136 10.33 30.33 15.61
C ILE A 136 8.91 29.84 15.27
N GLY A 137 7.96 30.09 16.18
CA GLY A 137 6.53 29.96 15.97
C GLY A 137 5.96 31.30 15.51
N PHE A 138 5.13 31.30 14.46
CA PHE A 138 4.52 32.49 13.88
C PHE A 138 3.02 32.50 14.19
N PHE A 139 2.62 33.34 15.15
CA PHE A 139 1.23 33.49 15.60
C PHE A 139 0.55 34.74 15.01
N ASP A 140 -0.74 34.93 15.27
CA ASP A 140 -1.50 36.04 14.69
C ASP A 140 -1.06 37.42 15.20
N HIS A 141 -0.64 37.50 16.46
CA HIS A 141 -0.31 38.77 17.14
C HIS A 141 1.15 38.93 17.50
N TYR A 142 1.95 37.87 17.52
CA TYR A 142 3.37 37.87 17.89
C TYR A 142 4.08 36.69 17.25
N ASP A 143 5.41 36.73 17.21
CA ASP A 143 6.26 35.60 16.90
C ASP A 143 6.89 35.08 18.20
N GLU A 144 7.19 33.79 18.32
CA GLU A 144 7.65 33.18 19.57
C GLU A 144 8.79 32.19 19.38
N LEU A 145 9.82 32.31 20.22
CA LEU A 145 10.75 31.22 20.47
C LEU A 145 10.27 30.44 21.68
N TYR A 146 9.94 29.16 21.53
CA TYR A 146 9.70 28.21 22.61
C TYR A 146 10.84 27.18 22.59
N TRP A 147 11.72 27.23 23.60
CA TRP A 147 12.99 26.53 23.58
C TRP A 147 13.30 25.82 24.89
N ASN A 148 13.56 24.51 24.80
CA ASN A 148 14.03 23.73 25.94
C ASN A 148 15.56 23.89 26.05
N ILE A 149 16.02 24.67 27.00
CA ILE A 149 17.42 25.08 27.15
C ILE A 149 18.33 23.91 27.45
N THR A 150 18.08 23.22 28.54
CA THR A 150 18.94 22.11 28.97
C THR A 150 18.54 20.80 28.34
N GLY A 151 17.24 20.60 28.10
CA GLY A 151 16.65 19.30 27.86
C GLY A 151 16.24 18.60 29.15
N ASN A 152 15.28 17.69 29.04
CA ASN A 152 14.72 16.97 30.20
C ASN A 152 15.23 15.51 30.30
N LYS A 153 16.32 15.17 29.64
CA LYS A 153 16.89 13.81 29.63
C LYS A 153 18.37 13.77 30.03
N TRP A 154 18.79 14.69 30.89
CA TRP A 154 20.12 14.62 31.47
C TRP A 154 20.20 13.54 32.54
N ALA A 155 21.20 12.68 32.42
CA ALA A 155 21.50 11.65 33.44
C ALA A 155 22.02 12.25 34.76
N PHE A 156 22.41 13.53 34.74
CA PHE A 156 23.03 14.24 35.87
C PHE A 156 22.15 15.39 36.33
N PRO A 157 22.13 15.70 37.64
CA PRO A 157 21.54 16.93 38.17
C PRO A 157 22.33 18.15 37.70
N ILE A 158 21.65 19.30 37.59
CA ILE A 158 22.21 20.59 37.16
C ILE A 158 22.08 21.59 38.31
N ASP A 159 23.20 22.04 38.87
CA ASP A 159 23.19 22.97 39.98
C ASP A 159 22.66 24.34 39.57
N THR A 160 23.11 24.87 38.41
CA THR A 160 22.67 26.16 37.91
C THR A 160 22.48 26.09 36.39
N ALA A 161 21.31 26.45 35.91
CA ALA A 161 21.01 26.62 34.48
C ALA A 161 20.74 28.09 34.17
N ILE A 162 21.45 28.64 33.18
CA ILE A 162 21.31 30.05 32.76
C ILE A 162 21.04 30.07 31.25
N ALA A 163 20.00 30.78 30.86
CA ALA A 163 19.66 30.98 29.45
C ALA A 163 19.61 32.48 29.13
N THR A 164 20.23 32.88 28.05
CA THR A 164 20.11 34.25 27.50
C THR A 164 19.62 34.16 26.09
N VAL A 165 18.52 34.82 25.75
CA VAL A 165 18.00 34.97 24.41
C VAL A 165 18.17 36.42 23.95
N THR A 166 18.76 36.60 22.81
CA THR A 166 18.93 37.91 22.16
C THR A 166 18.24 37.88 20.80
N LEU A 167 17.26 38.73 20.61
CA LEU A 167 16.47 38.90 19.41
C LEU A 167 17.16 39.93 18.47
N PRO A 168 16.77 40.02 17.18
CA PRO A 168 17.19 41.10 16.31
C PRO A 168 16.96 42.50 16.93
N GLU A 169 17.78 43.47 16.64
CA GLU A 169 17.71 44.81 17.26
C GLU A 169 16.35 45.49 17.15
N ALA A 170 15.63 45.28 16.04
CA ALA A 170 14.31 45.84 15.81
C ALA A 170 13.20 45.15 16.62
N ALA A 171 13.47 43.98 17.22
CA ALA A 171 12.48 43.22 17.96
C ALA A 171 12.33 43.67 19.40
N GLN A 172 11.12 43.68 19.90
CA GLN A 172 10.81 43.94 21.30
C GLN A 172 10.13 42.70 21.93
N ILE A 173 10.58 42.35 23.15
CA ILE A 173 9.96 41.28 23.92
C ILE A 173 8.62 41.78 24.44
N LEU A 174 7.54 41.04 24.07
CA LEU A 174 6.17 41.35 24.45
C LEU A 174 5.72 40.53 25.66
N GLN A 175 6.19 39.27 25.71
CA GLN A 175 5.86 38.33 26.79
C GLN A 175 6.97 37.32 26.97
N SER A 176 7.06 36.74 28.17
CA SER A 176 8.00 35.65 28.44
C SER A 176 7.48 34.72 29.52
N SER A 177 7.90 33.48 29.45
CA SER A 177 7.65 32.47 30.48
C SER A 177 8.85 31.53 30.59
N CYS A 178 9.01 30.90 31.76
CA CYS A 178 9.94 29.81 31.94
C CYS A 178 9.27 28.66 32.69
N TYR A 179 9.73 27.44 32.42
CA TYR A 179 9.23 26.23 33.03
C TYR A 179 10.40 25.34 33.46
N THR A 180 10.29 24.74 34.65
CA THR A 180 11.32 23.89 35.25
C THR A 180 10.75 22.53 35.64
N GLY A 181 11.60 21.50 35.69
CA GLY A 181 11.25 20.16 36.12
C GLY A 181 11.25 19.12 35.00
N SER A 182 10.65 17.98 35.26
CA SER A 182 10.54 16.86 34.33
C SER A 182 9.59 17.19 33.16
N TYR A 183 9.65 16.39 32.10
CA TYR A 183 8.78 16.56 30.95
C TYR A 183 7.30 16.67 31.33
N GLY A 184 6.63 17.71 30.83
CA GLY A 184 5.23 18.02 31.13
C GLY A 184 5.01 18.83 32.43
N SER A 185 6.06 19.16 33.18
CA SER A 185 5.95 20.03 34.38
C SER A 185 5.58 21.47 33.99
N THR A 186 4.70 22.10 34.78
CA THR A 186 4.31 23.51 34.65
C THR A 186 4.92 24.40 35.76
N SER A 187 5.85 23.85 36.55
CA SER A 187 6.56 24.61 37.60
C SER A 187 7.37 25.76 37.00
N ARG A 188 7.41 26.89 37.71
CA ARG A 188 8.11 28.10 37.27
C ARG A 188 9.21 28.53 38.28
N ASN A 189 10.02 27.57 38.71
CA ASN A 189 11.10 27.81 39.66
C ASN A 189 12.33 28.39 38.92
N CYS A 190 12.17 29.58 38.37
CA CYS A 190 13.18 30.28 37.58
C CYS A 190 13.05 31.79 37.77
N ASN A 191 14.18 32.47 37.79
CA ASN A 191 14.25 33.93 37.83
C ASN A 191 14.41 34.45 36.40
N ALA A 192 13.66 35.46 36.00
CA ALA A 192 13.70 36.07 34.69
C ALA A 192 14.10 37.54 34.81
N GLU A 193 15.06 37.98 34.01
CA GLU A 193 15.55 39.36 33.98
C GLU A 193 15.65 39.84 32.53
N GLN A 194 14.94 40.91 32.21
CA GLN A 194 15.06 41.58 30.93
C GLN A 194 16.20 42.58 30.96
N LYS A 195 17.27 42.33 30.22
CA LYS A 195 18.46 43.20 30.19
C LYS A 195 18.33 44.38 29.23
N THR A 196 17.72 44.12 28.07
CA THR A 196 17.46 45.14 27.03
C THR A 196 16.06 44.88 26.44
N PRO A 197 15.47 45.78 25.66
CA PRO A 197 14.20 45.55 25.01
C PRO A 197 14.13 44.24 24.17
N ASN A 198 15.29 43.80 23.63
CA ASN A 198 15.43 42.62 22.77
C ASN A 198 16.23 41.47 23.42
N SER A 199 16.62 41.57 24.71
CA SER A 199 17.40 40.49 25.36
C SER A 199 16.88 40.19 26.76
N MET A 200 16.77 38.91 27.06
CA MET A 200 16.29 38.40 28.34
C MET A 200 17.10 37.22 28.84
N THR A 201 17.28 37.15 30.16
CA THR A 201 18.01 36.07 30.84
C THR A 201 17.12 35.37 31.82
N TRP A 202 17.21 34.05 31.89
CA TRP A 202 16.56 33.22 32.91
C TRP A 202 17.59 32.41 33.66
N THR A 203 17.35 32.20 34.93
CA THR A 203 18.20 31.40 35.83
C THR A 203 17.34 30.42 36.62
N ALA A 204 17.70 29.16 36.59
CA ALA A 204 17.11 28.12 37.43
C ALA A 204 18.20 27.42 38.24
N PHE A 205 17.85 26.93 39.40
CA PHE A 205 18.77 26.28 40.34
C PHE A 205 18.26 24.89 40.72
N ASN A 206 19.21 23.98 41.02
CA ASN A 206 18.94 22.66 41.58
C ASN A 206 17.93 21.85 40.75
N LEU A 207 18.17 21.72 39.44
CA LEU A 207 17.41 20.82 38.61
C LEU A 207 17.89 19.38 38.84
N GLY A 208 16.96 18.51 39.18
CA GLY A 208 17.23 17.08 39.39
C GLY A 208 17.55 16.31 38.09
N THR A 209 17.88 15.05 38.25
CA THR A 209 18.03 14.14 37.08
C THR A 209 16.74 14.07 36.30
N ASN A 210 16.84 14.16 34.94
CA ASN A 210 15.71 14.24 34.02
C ASN A 210 14.81 15.49 34.20
N GLU A 211 15.30 16.53 34.86
CA GLU A 211 14.66 17.85 34.93
C GLU A 211 15.38 18.85 34.03
N GLY A 212 14.66 19.85 33.52
CA GLY A 212 15.22 20.85 32.63
C GLY A 212 14.61 22.24 32.82
N LEU A 213 15.24 23.22 32.14
CA LEU A 213 14.74 24.58 31.98
C LEU A 213 14.25 24.77 30.55
N THR A 214 12.99 25.20 30.39
CA THR A 214 12.38 25.60 29.12
C THR A 214 11.98 27.06 29.18
N VAL A 215 12.21 27.84 28.14
CA VAL A 215 11.82 29.24 28.05
C VAL A 215 10.92 29.51 26.86
N ALA A 216 10.00 30.45 27.00
CA ALA A 216 9.17 30.99 25.94
C ALA A 216 9.36 32.49 25.84
N VAL A 217 9.62 33.03 24.67
CA VAL A 217 9.81 34.46 24.39
C VAL A 217 8.94 34.86 23.22
N GLY A 218 7.87 35.59 23.49
CA GLY A 218 7.05 36.23 22.47
C GLY A 218 7.54 37.63 22.15
N PHE A 219 7.68 37.97 20.87
CA PHE A 219 8.24 39.26 20.44
C PHE A 219 7.44 39.85 19.27
N THR A 220 7.77 41.08 18.92
CA THR A 220 7.11 41.84 17.85
C THR A 220 7.14 41.06 16.53
N LYS A 221 5.98 41.00 15.87
CA LYS A 221 5.74 40.28 14.63
C LYS A 221 6.48 40.88 13.45
N ASP A 222 6.73 40.03 12.43
CA ASP A 222 7.28 40.39 11.11
C ASP A 222 8.72 40.99 11.15
N ILE A 223 9.42 40.81 12.25
CA ILE A 223 10.87 41.15 12.37
C ILE A 223 11.72 39.97 11.86
N VAL A 224 11.25 38.75 12.10
CA VAL A 224 11.91 37.52 11.62
C VAL A 224 11.23 37.05 10.36
N SER A 225 12.02 36.77 9.33
CA SER A 225 11.50 36.31 8.05
C SER A 225 10.89 34.91 8.16
N ARG A 226 9.69 34.74 7.62
CA ARG A 226 9.08 33.41 7.50
C ARG A 226 9.79 32.59 6.42
N PRO A 227 9.94 31.28 6.58
CA PRO A 227 10.49 30.43 5.53
C PRO A 227 9.68 30.57 4.24
N VAL A 228 10.34 30.98 3.14
CA VAL A 228 9.68 31.17 1.85
C VAL A 228 9.88 29.93 0.99
N ILE A 229 8.78 29.39 0.43
CA ILE A 229 8.84 28.31 -0.55
C ILE A 229 9.35 28.88 -1.88
N PRO A 230 10.45 28.36 -2.46
CA PRO A 230 10.95 28.84 -3.75
C PRO A 230 9.88 28.71 -4.85
N ASP A 231 9.83 29.67 -5.78
CA ASP A 231 8.83 29.70 -6.86
C ASP A 231 8.84 28.43 -7.73
N SER A 232 10.01 27.82 -7.92
CA SER A 232 10.17 26.55 -8.63
C SER A 232 9.48 25.36 -7.96
N MET A 233 9.18 25.49 -6.66
CA MET A 233 8.51 24.47 -5.86
C MET A 233 7.01 24.76 -5.67
N LYS A 234 6.52 25.90 -6.20
CA LYS A 234 5.10 26.23 -6.11
C LYS A 234 4.25 25.26 -6.93
N PRO A 235 3.04 24.88 -6.48
CA PRO A 235 2.14 23.94 -7.17
C PRO A 235 1.88 24.28 -8.64
N ILE A 236 1.83 25.58 -8.99
CA ILE A 236 1.57 26.05 -10.37
C ILE A 236 2.68 25.60 -11.35
N ALA A 237 3.96 25.65 -10.94
CA ALA A 237 5.06 25.19 -11.78
C ALA A 237 4.99 23.67 -12.02
N LEU A 238 4.64 22.90 -10.99
CA LEU A 238 4.43 21.47 -11.08
C LEU A 238 3.22 21.10 -11.95
N MET A 239 2.16 21.89 -11.91
CA MET A 239 0.95 21.67 -12.71
C MET A 239 1.24 21.73 -14.21
N LYS A 240 2.12 22.65 -14.67
CA LYS A 240 2.57 22.71 -16.07
C LYS A 240 3.28 21.43 -16.48
N TRP A 241 4.16 20.90 -15.65
CA TRP A 241 4.85 19.63 -15.89
C TRP A 241 3.86 18.48 -16.07
N PHE A 242 2.87 18.36 -15.17
CA PHE A 242 1.84 17.34 -15.28
C PHE A 242 1.01 17.45 -16.54
N LEU A 243 0.67 18.67 -16.94
CA LEU A 243 -0.07 18.90 -18.17
C LEU A 243 0.69 18.41 -19.40
N TYR A 244 2.01 18.71 -19.48
CA TYR A 244 2.85 18.24 -20.58
C TYR A 244 3.01 16.70 -20.58
N VAL A 245 3.26 16.11 -19.42
CA VAL A 245 3.36 14.65 -19.28
C VAL A 245 2.02 13.98 -19.61
N GLY A 246 0.90 14.53 -19.13
CA GLY A 246 -0.43 14.03 -19.44
C GLY A 246 -0.77 14.09 -20.93
N LEU A 247 -0.46 15.21 -21.59
CA LEU A 247 -0.65 15.38 -23.04
C LEU A 247 0.22 14.40 -23.83
N PHE A 248 1.48 14.26 -23.47
CA PHE A 248 2.40 13.32 -24.10
C PHE A 248 1.91 11.88 -23.97
N LEU A 249 1.46 11.49 -22.78
CA LEU A 249 0.88 10.17 -22.56
C LEU A 249 -0.40 9.96 -23.36
N PHE A 250 -1.27 10.97 -23.44
CA PHE A 250 -2.49 10.90 -24.25
C PHE A 250 -2.15 10.64 -25.72
N VAL A 251 -1.18 11.35 -26.28
CA VAL A 251 -0.72 11.14 -27.67
C VAL A 251 -0.17 9.74 -27.87
N ILE A 252 0.67 9.25 -26.95
CA ILE A 252 1.20 7.88 -27.00
C ILE A 252 0.07 6.84 -26.92
N MET A 253 -0.85 7.00 -25.97
CA MET A 253 -1.98 6.08 -25.81
C MET A 253 -2.88 6.07 -27.06
N ALA A 254 -3.17 7.24 -27.64
CA ALA A 254 -3.94 7.35 -28.88
C ALA A 254 -3.22 6.68 -30.06
N TRP A 255 -1.91 6.89 -30.19
CA TRP A 255 -1.10 6.24 -31.23
C TRP A 255 -1.03 4.72 -31.05
N LEU A 256 -0.81 4.23 -29.82
CA LEU A 256 -0.81 2.80 -29.51
C LEU A 256 -2.18 2.17 -29.77
N TRP A 257 -3.26 2.86 -29.41
CA TRP A 257 -4.61 2.41 -29.70
C TRP A 257 -4.87 2.33 -31.20
N TYR A 258 -4.51 3.35 -31.96
CA TYR A 258 -4.65 3.33 -33.44
C TYR A 258 -3.87 2.18 -34.08
N ARG A 259 -2.67 1.90 -33.57
CA ARG A 259 -1.78 0.86 -34.14
C ARG A 259 -2.15 -0.57 -33.71
N HIS A 260 -2.67 -0.74 -32.49
CA HIS A 260 -2.83 -2.06 -31.86
C HIS A 260 -4.19 -2.30 -31.22
N GLY A 261 -5.07 -1.31 -31.13
CA GLY A 261 -6.35 -1.40 -30.43
C GLY A 261 -7.58 -1.33 -31.35
N VAL A 262 -7.38 -1.04 -32.65
CA VAL A 262 -8.49 -0.99 -33.60
C VAL A 262 -8.92 -2.42 -33.94
N ASP A 263 -10.20 -2.74 -33.71
CA ASP A 263 -10.74 -4.08 -33.93
C ASP A 263 -10.57 -4.55 -35.38
N LEU A 264 -10.17 -5.82 -35.51
CA LEU A 264 -10.13 -6.48 -36.81
C LEU A 264 -11.57 -6.71 -37.34
N PRO A 265 -11.80 -6.64 -38.65
CA PRO A 265 -13.09 -6.97 -39.21
C PRO A 265 -13.47 -8.41 -38.83
N ALA A 266 -14.68 -8.61 -38.32
CA ALA A 266 -15.18 -9.93 -37.97
C ALA A 266 -15.35 -10.77 -39.26
N PRO A 267 -14.87 -12.03 -39.28
CA PRO A 267 -15.11 -12.95 -40.41
C PRO A 267 -16.60 -13.18 -40.62
N ALA A 268 -17.00 -13.41 -41.86
CA ALA A 268 -18.38 -13.76 -42.17
C ALA A 268 -18.79 -15.08 -41.50
N VAL A 269 -20.02 -15.11 -40.99
CA VAL A 269 -20.58 -16.30 -40.28
C VAL A 269 -21.39 -17.09 -41.31
N TYR A 270 -21.01 -18.36 -41.54
CA TYR A 270 -21.75 -19.30 -42.35
C TYR A 270 -22.23 -20.48 -41.50
N PRO A 271 -23.39 -21.09 -41.80
CA PRO A 271 -23.84 -22.29 -41.12
C PRO A 271 -22.80 -23.41 -41.19
N GLN A 272 -22.45 -24.01 -40.06
CA GLN A 272 -21.52 -25.14 -39.95
C GLN A 272 -22.30 -26.36 -39.45
N PHE A 273 -22.17 -27.49 -40.17
CA PHE A 273 -22.89 -28.72 -39.83
C PHE A 273 -22.05 -29.70 -39.00
N ASP A 274 -20.73 -29.50 -38.95
CA ASP A 274 -19.82 -30.27 -38.13
C ASP A 274 -19.22 -29.41 -37.01
N THR A 275 -18.68 -30.11 -36.01
CA THR A 275 -18.02 -29.45 -34.86
C THR A 275 -16.80 -28.65 -35.34
N PRO A 276 -16.69 -27.37 -35.03
CA PRO A 276 -15.53 -26.56 -35.40
C PRO A 276 -14.23 -27.23 -35.00
N GLU A 277 -13.39 -27.56 -35.98
CA GLU A 277 -12.07 -28.18 -35.83
C GLU A 277 -12.03 -29.43 -34.94
N GLY A 278 -13.12 -30.16 -34.77
CA GLY A 278 -13.19 -31.32 -33.89
C GLY A 278 -13.05 -30.99 -32.39
N LEU A 279 -13.23 -29.72 -32.02
CA LEU A 279 -13.15 -29.28 -30.61
C LEU A 279 -14.19 -29.97 -29.72
N SER A 280 -13.83 -30.24 -28.49
CA SER A 280 -14.73 -30.78 -27.47
C SER A 280 -15.88 -29.82 -27.13
N PRO A 281 -17.00 -30.29 -26.59
CA PRO A 281 -18.07 -29.40 -26.11
C PRO A 281 -17.59 -28.35 -25.12
N ALA A 282 -16.73 -28.76 -24.19
CA ALA A 282 -16.16 -27.85 -23.20
C ALA A 282 -15.26 -26.78 -23.81
N ALA A 283 -14.45 -27.16 -24.80
CA ALA A 283 -13.59 -26.23 -25.54
C ALA A 283 -14.43 -25.17 -26.28
N ILE A 284 -15.47 -25.61 -27.01
CA ILE A 284 -16.38 -24.70 -27.70
C ILE A 284 -17.08 -23.74 -26.73
N GLY A 285 -17.62 -24.26 -25.63
CA GLY A 285 -18.28 -23.41 -24.64
C GLY A 285 -17.33 -22.47 -23.89
N TYR A 286 -16.05 -22.86 -23.71
CA TYR A 286 -15.04 -22.00 -23.13
C TYR A 286 -14.60 -20.89 -24.08
N LEU A 287 -14.38 -21.22 -25.37
CA LEU A 287 -14.04 -20.24 -26.41
C LEU A 287 -15.20 -19.26 -26.64
N GLU A 288 -16.46 -19.71 -26.68
CA GLU A 288 -17.64 -18.86 -26.85
C GLU A 288 -17.82 -17.90 -25.66
N GLY A 289 -17.77 -18.42 -24.41
CA GLY A 289 -18.01 -17.62 -23.21
C GLY A 289 -16.77 -16.93 -22.64
N GLY A 290 -15.58 -17.34 -23.05
CA GLY A 290 -14.29 -16.82 -22.59
C GLY A 290 -13.97 -17.05 -21.10
N LYS A 291 -14.77 -17.85 -20.40
CA LYS A 291 -14.61 -18.19 -18.98
C LYS A 291 -15.20 -19.57 -18.68
N TYR A 292 -14.70 -20.20 -17.63
CA TYR A 292 -15.27 -21.43 -17.13
C TYR A 292 -16.71 -21.22 -16.59
N ARG A 293 -17.58 -22.15 -16.92
CA ARG A 293 -18.94 -22.32 -16.35
C ARG A 293 -19.12 -23.79 -16.00
N ASN A 294 -19.88 -24.11 -14.96
CA ASN A 294 -20.09 -25.50 -14.55
C ASN A 294 -20.83 -26.34 -15.62
N THR A 295 -21.57 -25.68 -16.52
CA THR A 295 -22.18 -26.31 -17.70
C THR A 295 -21.16 -26.97 -18.62
N LEU A 296 -19.89 -26.48 -18.67
CA LEU A 296 -18.84 -27.09 -19.49
C LEU A 296 -18.49 -28.50 -19.01
N MET A 297 -18.41 -28.67 -17.70
CA MET A 297 -18.12 -29.96 -17.10
C MET A 297 -19.31 -30.92 -17.21
N ALA A 298 -20.55 -30.42 -17.01
CA ALA A 298 -21.74 -31.19 -17.26
C ALA A 298 -21.83 -31.69 -18.71
N ALA A 299 -21.51 -30.84 -19.68
CA ALA A 299 -21.46 -31.23 -21.09
C ALA A 299 -20.37 -32.27 -21.39
N SER A 300 -19.22 -32.20 -20.72
CA SER A 300 -18.19 -33.24 -20.84
C SER A 300 -18.65 -34.57 -20.29
N LEU A 301 -19.38 -34.60 -19.15
CA LEU A 301 -19.95 -35.82 -18.60
C LEU A 301 -20.99 -36.42 -19.56
N ILE A 302 -21.87 -35.61 -20.14
CA ILE A 302 -22.86 -36.06 -21.13
C ILE A 302 -22.13 -36.63 -22.37
N ASN A 303 -21.06 -35.96 -22.85
CA ASN A 303 -20.30 -36.45 -23.98
C ASN A 303 -19.59 -37.79 -23.70
N LEU A 304 -19.06 -37.97 -22.50
CA LEU A 304 -18.48 -39.23 -22.04
C LEU A 304 -19.53 -40.34 -21.97
N ALA A 305 -20.77 -40.02 -21.54
CA ALA A 305 -21.86 -40.95 -21.48
C ALA A 305 -22.34 -41.38 -22.90
N ILE A 306 -22.44 -40.43 -23.83
CA ILE A 306 -22.77 -40.71 -25.24
C ILE A 306 -21.66 -41.55 -25.90
N LYS A 307 -20.39 -41.33 -25.56
CA LYS A 307 -19.26 -42.17 -25.95
C LYS A 307 -19.26 -43.55 -25.27
N LYS A 308 -20.25 -43.85 -24.44
CA LYS A 308 -20.41 -45.12 -23.71
C LYS A 308 -19.27 -45.43 -22.73
N LEU A 309 -18.57 -44.41 -22.25
CA LEU A 309 -17.50 -44.55 -21.27
C LEU A 309 -18.00 -44.49 -19.82
N ILE A 310 -19.12 -43.84 -19.62
CA ILE A 310 -19.82 -43.77 -18.34
C ILE A 310 -21.34 -43.96 -18.53
N LYS A 311 -22.04 -44.33 -17.47
CA LYS A 311 -23.50 -44.35 -17.39
C LYS A 311 -23.94 -43.36 -16.31
N ILE A 312 -24.97 -42.58 -16.59
CA ILE A 312 -25.53 -41.61 -15.65
C ILE A 312 -26.93 -42.10 -15.21
N GLU A 313 -27.14 -42.30 -13.92
CA GLU A 313 -28.42 -42.70 -13.34
C GLU A 313 -28.93 -41.58 -12.43
N GLU A 314 -30.16 -41.09 -12.67
CA GLU A 314 -30.85 -40.14 -11.82
C GLU A 314 -31.79 -40.90 -10.87
N VAL A 315 -31.50 -40.79 -9.58
CA VAL A 315 -32.32 -41.37 -8.52
C VAL A 315 -33.14 -40.26 -7.87
N PRO A 316 -34.48 -40.26 -8.04
CA PRO A 316 -35.33 -39.28 -7.41
C PRO A 316 -35.33 -39.46 -5.90
N LYS A 317 -35.20 -38.36 -5.16
CA LYS A 317 -35.34 -38.41 -3.70
C LYS A 317 -36.79 -38.22 -3.32
N SER A 318 -37.35 -39.14 -2.51
CA SER A 318 -38.72 -39.05 -2.01
C SER A 318 -38.80 -37.97 -0.92
N GLY A 319 -39.84 -37.09 -0.99
CA GLY A 319 -40.14 -36.04 -0.01
C GLY A 319 -40.35 -34.68 -0.61
N PHE A 320 -41.11 -33.80 0.09
CA PHE A 320 -41.59 -32.50 -0.39
C PHE A 320 -40.46 -31.49 -0.74
N PHE A 321 -39.21 -31.71 -0.21
CA PHE A 321 -38.01 -30.92 -0.48
C PHE A 321 -36.87 -31.78 -1.04
N GLY A 322 -37.17 -33.00 -1.53
CA GLY A 322 -36.16 -33.90 -2.05
C GLY A 322 -35.61 -33.45 -3.40
N ARG A 323 -34.30 -33.39 -3.53
CA ARG A 323 -33.62 -33.12 -4.81
C ARG A 323 -32.99 -34.41 -5.31
N SER A 324 -33.12 -34.72 -6.62
CA SER A 324 -32.54 -35.92 -7.24
C SER A 324 -31.02 -36.00 -7.00
N LYS A 325 -30.47 -37.17 -6.85
CA LYS A 325 -29.05 -37.47 -6.86
C LYS A 325 -28.66 -38.13 -8.18
N TYR A 326 -27.43 -37.97 -8.59
CA TYR A 326 -26.86 -38.60 -9.79
C TYR A 326 -25.80 -39.60 -9.38
N ILE A 327 -25.89 -40.82 -9.96
CA ILE A 327 -24.90 -41.89 -9.83
C ILE A 327 -24.24 -42.04 -11.19
N ILE A 328 -22.92 -41.83 -11.23
CA ILE A 328 -22.10 -41.90 -12.44
C ILE A 328 -21.24 -43.15 -12.32
N THR A 329 -21.47 -44.15 -13.20
CA THR A 329 -20.76 -45.43 -13.21
C THR A 329 -19.80 -45.52 -14.38
N ARG A 330 -18.55 -45.91 -14.14
CA ARG A 330 -17.55 -46.15 -15.20
C ARG A 330 -17.88 -47.47 -15.91
N LEU A 331 -18.01 -47.38 -17.24
CA LEU A 331 -18.20 -48.55 -18.10
C LEU A 331 -16.87 -49.09 -18.63
N ASP A 332 -16.87 -50.32 -19.07
CA ASP A 332 -15.75 -50.98 -19.73
C ASP A 332 -15.97 -50.92 -21.23
N THR A 333 -15.31 -50.00 -21.90
CA THR A 333 -15.47 -49.84 -23.33
C THR A 333 -14.12 -49.60 -24.01
N GLN A 334 -14.08 -49.76 -25.34
CA GLN A 334 -12.88 -49.57 -26.17
C GLN A 334 -12.26 -48.18 -26.00
N ASP A 335 -10.95 -48.05 -26.31
CA ASP A 335 -10.25 -46.79 -26.36
C ASP A 335 -10.88 -45.84 -27.40
N VAL A 336 -11.52 -44.79 -26.92
CA VAL A 336 -12.09 -43.71 -27.73
C VAL A 336 -11.21 -42.47 -27.54
N PRO A 337 -10.89 -41.73 -28.61
CA PRO A 337 -10.11 -40.51 -28.45
C PRO A 337 -10.85 -39.49 -27.60
N LEU A 338 -10.15 -39.03 -26.54
CA LEU A 338 -10.65 -38.04 -25.56
C LEU A 338 -9.82 -36.78 -25.61
N SER A 339 -10.48 -35.66 -25.41
CA SER A 339 -9.76 -34.43 -25.13
C SER A 339 -9.09 -34.51 -23.75
N THR A 340 -8.08 -33.65 -23.53
CA THR A 340 -7.34 -33.63 -22.26
C THR A 340 -8.26 -33.38 -21.06
N GLU A 341 -9.21 -32.48 -21.20
CA GLU A 341 -10.19 -32.16 -20.15
C GLU A 341 -11.19 -33.31 -19.93
N GLU A 342 -11.63 -34.03 -20.97
CA GLU A 342 -12.47 -35.22 -20.84
C GLU A 342 -11.74 -36.36 -20.13
N SER A 343 -10.46 -36.57 -20.48
CA SER A 343 -9.60 -37.54 -19.79
C SER A 343 -9.47 -37.23 -18.31
N ASN A 344 -9.26 -35.95 -17.96
CA ASN A 344 -9.19 -35.51 -16.56
C ASN A 344 -10.47 -35.82 -15.80
N VAL A 345 -11.65 -35.57 -16.38
CA VAL A 345 -12.93 -35.89 -15.75
C VAL A 345 -13.08 -37.40 -15.57
N LEU A 346 -12.77 -38.16 -16.62
CA LEU A 346 -12.96 -39.60 -16.64
C LEU A 346 -12.09 -40.32 -15.61
N TYR A 347 -10.81 -40.02 -15.54
CA TYR A 347 -9.84 -40.70 -14.66
C TYR A 347 -9.80 -40.13 -13.25
N ASN A 348 -9.88 -38.82 -13.07
CA ASN A 348 -9.74 -38.21 -11.76
C ASN A 348 -11.05 -38.18 -10.98
N MET A 349 -12.21 -38.02 -11.63
CA MET A 349 -13.48 -37.92 -10.97
C MET A 349 -14.18 -39.28 -10.86
N VAL A 350 -14.37 -39.96 -11.98
CA VAL A 350 -15.09 -41.23 -12.00
C VAL A 350 -14.22 -42.40 -11.54
N GLY A 351 -12.95 -42.43 -11.99
CA GLY A 351 -11.96 -43.41 -11.55
C GLY A 351 -11.79 -44.59 -12.48
N TYR A 352 -11.58 -45.79 -11.91
CA TYR A 352 -11.36 -47.04 -12.64
C TYR A 352 -12.67 -47.73 -13.03
N LYS A 353 -12.57 -48.76 -13.88
CA LYS A 353 -13.66 -49.62 -14.32
C LYS A 353 -14.53 -50.08 -13.15
N GLY A 354 -15.83 -49.91 -13.27
CA GLY A 354 -16.80 -50.29 -12.26
C GLY A 354 -16.91 -49.32 -11.06
N SER A 355 -16.08 -48.29 -11.00
CA SER A 355 -16.21 -47.27 -9.97
C SER A 355 -17.49 -46.45 -10.17
N THR A 356 -18.07 -46.02 -9.06
CA THR A 356 -19.28 -45.19 -9.00
C THR A 356 -18.95 -43.87 -8.29
N LEU A 357 -19.48 -42.78 -8.80
CA LEU A 357 -19.47 -41.45 -8.16
C LEU A 357 -20.92 -41.05 -7.89
N GLU A 358 -21.20 -40.66 -6.65
CA GLU A 358 -22.51 -40.17 -6.25
C GLU A 358 -22.47 -38.63 -6.10
N LEU A 359 -23.36 -37.93 -6.80
CA LEU A 359 -23.51 -36.46 -6.72
C LEU A 359 -24.86 -36.15 -6.06
N ASP A 360 -24.88 -36.13 -4.75
CA ASP A 360 -26.09 -35.85 -3.94
C ASP A 360 -26.20 -34.37 -3.52
N GLY A 361 -25.17 -33.58 -3.80
CA GLY A 361 -25.06 -32.16 -3.47
C GLY A 361 -24.31 -31.89 -2.17
N THR A 362 -23.71 -32.92 -1.54
CA THR A 362 -22.73 -32.75 -0.46
C THR A 362 -21.34 -32.45 -1.04
N TYR A 363 -20.52 -31.76 -0.24
CA TYR A 363 -19.14 -31.46 -0.64
C TYR A 363 -18.29 -32.73 -0.74
N ASP A 364 -17.56 -32.85 -1.85
CA ASP A 364 -16.60 -33.92 -2.10
C ASP A 364 -15.29 -33.32 -2.58
N SER A 365 -14.20 -33.58 -1.86
CA SER A 365 -12.87 -33.06 -2.15
C SER A 365 -12.32 -33.56 -3.50
N LYS A 366 -12.64 -34.79 -3.90
CA LYS A 366 -12.24 -35.37 -5.19
C LYS A 366 -12.91 -34.63 -6.36
N VAL A 367 -14.20 -34.30 -6.21
CA VAL A 367 -14.96 -33.52 -7.18
C VAL A 367 -14.37 -32.11 -7.27
N GLN A 368 -14.05 -31.47 -6.14
CA GLN A 368 -13.42 -30.13 -6.12
C GLN A 368 -12.08 -30.12 -6.85
N GLN A 369 -11.19 -31.09 -6.54
CA GLN A 369 -9.88 -31.19 -7.20
C GLN A 369 -10.02 -31.43 -8.70
N THR A 370 -10.97 -32.29 -9.12
CA THR A 370 -11.21 -32.56 -10.54
C THR A 370 -11.75 -31.31 -11.26
N VAL A 371 -12.69 -30.56 -10.63
CA VAL A 371 -13.18 -29.29 -11.20
C VAL A 371 -12.03 -28.31 -11.36
N GLN A 372 -11.11 -28.24 -10.41
CA GLN A 372 -9.95 -27.35 -10.51
C GLN A 372 -9.00 -27.80 -11.62
N SER A 373 -8.66 -29.08 -11.70
CA SER A 373 -7.82 -29.66 -12.77
C SER A 373 -8.44 -29.46 -14.15
N PHE A 374 -9.75 -29.63 -14.28
CA PHE A 374 -10.48 -29.38 -15.52
C PHE A 374 -10.41 -27.89 -15.94
N LYS A 375 -10.62 -26.97 -14.99
CA LYS A 375 -10.46 -25.52 -15.27
C LYS A 375 -9.06 -25.19 -15.76
N ASP A 376 -8.05 -25.73 -15.10
CA ASP A 376 -6.66 -25.46 -15.42
C ASP A 376 -6.26 -26.06 -16.77
N SER A 377 -6.74 -27.26 -17.10
CA SER A 377 -6.54 -27.92 -18.38
C SER A 377 -7.12 -27.11 -19.54
N ILE A 378 -8.40 -26.71 -19.47
CA ILE A 378 -9.04 -25.88 -20.50
C ILE A 378 -8.33 -24.52 -20.63
N LYS A 379 -7.99 -23.91 -19.49
CA LYS A 379 -7.28 -22.63 -19.48
C LYS A 379 -5.91 -22.74 -20.11
N GLN A 380 -5.17 -23.81 -19.84
CA GLN A 380 -3.85 -24.03 -20.42
C GLN A 380 -3.91 -24.18 -21.94
N GLN A 381 -4.89 -24.91 -22.45
CA GLN A 381 -5.06 -25.18 -23.88
C GLN A 381 -5.51 -23.94 -24.66
N TYR A 382 -6.50 -23.18 -24.16
CA TYR A 382 -7.18 -22.15 -24.96
C TYR A 382 -6.92 -20.71 -24.52
N ASN A 383 -6.27 -20.49 -23.36
CA ASN A 383 -6.06 -19.13 -22.83
C ASN A 383 -5.12 -18.28 -23.70
N SER A 384 -4.16 -18.92 -24.40
CA SER A 384 -3.28 -18.21 -25.35
C SER A 384 -4.07 -17.61 -26.51
N ILE A 385 -5.03 -18.36 -27.06
CA ILE A 385 -5.92 -17.92 -28.14
C ILE A 385 -6.83 -16.77 -27.67
N ILE A 386 -7.43 -16.91 -26.47
CA ILE A 386 -8.31 -15.87 -25.90
C ILE A 386 -7.53 -14.59 -25.55
N LYS A 387 -6.26 -14.73 -25.12
CA LYS A 387 -5.41 -13.59 -24.73
C LYS A 387 -4.64 -12.99 -25.90
N GLU A 388 -4.64 -13.62 -27.05
CA GLU A 388 -4.09 -13.05 -28.26
C GLU A 388 -4.71 -11.66 -28.50
N GLY A 389 -3.88 -10.65 -28.74
CA GLY A 389 -4.35 -9.26 -28.91
C GLY A 389 -4.78 -8.54 -27.63
N SER A 390 -4.53 -9.11 -26.44
CA SER A 390 -4.83 -8.43 -25.17
C SER A 390 -4.03 -7.14 -24.95
N ASN A 391 -2.90 -6.98 -25.63
CA ASN A 391 -2.04 -5.80 -25.68
C ASN A 391 -1.59 -5.27 -24.30
N ARG A 392 -1.65 -6.12 -23.24
CA ARG A 392 -1.34 -5.76 -21.84
C ARG A 392 0.08 -5.21 -21.66
N LYS A 393 1.03 -5.64 -22.50
CA LYS A 393 2.41 -5.13 -22.44
C LYS A 393 2.46 -3.62 -22.61
N TYR A 394 1.65 -3.04 -23.49
CA TYR A 394 1.61 -1.59 -23.71
C TYR A 394 1.02 -0.85 -22.51
N VAL A 395 -0.03 -1.40 -21.87
CA VAL A 395 -0.59 -0.84 -20.64
C VAL A 395 0.45 -0.86 -19.51
N PHE A 396 1.21 -1.96 -19.37
CA PHE A 396 2.28 -2.06 -18.39
C PHE A 396 3.37 -1.00 -18.61
N PHE A 397 3.82 -0.81 -19.85
CA PHE A 397 4.84 0.20 -20.16
C PHE A 397 4.35 1.63 -19.92
N VAL A 398 3.10 1.94 -20.28
CA VAL A 398 2.50 3.26 -20.01
C VAL A 398 2.39 3.49 -18.50
N PHE A 399 1.95 2.49 -17.75
CA PHE A 399 1.87 2.55 -16.28
C PHE A 399 3.26 2.73 -15.64
N LEU A 400 4.25 1.97 -16.09
CA LEU A 400 5.63 2.08 -15.61
C LEU A 400 6.20 3.48 -15.90
N PHE A 401 5.99 4.00 -17.09
CA PHE A 401 6.45 5.34 -17.48
C PHE A 401 5.88 6.43 -16.58
N ILE A 402 4.56 6.44 -16.34
CA ILE A 402 3.96 7.46 -15.47
C ILE A 402 4.43 7.31 -14.02
N SER A 403 4.60 6.08 -13.53
CA SER A 403 5.10 5.84 -12.17
C SER A 403 6.52 6.40 -12.01
N LEU A 404 7.39 6.19 -12.98
CA LEU A 404 8.75 6.74 -12.99
C LEU A 404 8.75 8.27 -13.14
N ALA A 405 7.92 8.82 -14.02
CA ALA A 405 7.79 10.27 -14.22
C ALA A 405 7.25 10.99 -12.97
N TYR A 406 6.56 10.27 -12.10
CA TYR A 406 5.99 10.82 -10.87
C TYR A 406 6.99 10.85 -9.70
N LEU A 407 8.05 10.02 -9.71
CA LEU A 407 9.06 9.98 -8.63
C LEU A 407 9.75 11.34 -8.35
N PRO A 408 10.19 12.12 -9.36
CA PRO A 408 10.76 13.43 -9.12
C PRO A 408 9.79 14.40 -8.45
N VAL A 409 8.49 14.26 -8.79
CA VAL A 409 7.43 15.10 -8.21
C VAL A 409 7.18 14.76 -6.76
N LEU A 410 7.15 13.47 -6.40
CA LEU A 410 7.06 13.05 -5.00
C LEU A 410 8.22 13.60 -4.16
N ASN A 411 9.45 13.53 -4.70
CA ASN A 411 10.62 14.09 -4.04
C ASN A 411 10.52 15.62 -3.87
N LEU A 412 9.99 16.31 -4.88
CA LEU A 412 9.79 17.75 -4.83
C LEU A 412 8.69 18.13 -3.85
N ILE A 413 7.57 17.39 -3.81
CA ILE A 413 6.51 17.54 -2.81
C ILE A 413 7.10 17.34 -1.40
N HIS A 414 7.86 16.26 -1.20
CA HIS A 414 8.50 15.98 0.09
C HIS A 414 9.44 17.14 0.51
N LYS A 415 10.27 17.63 -0.39
CA LYS A 415 11.12 18.81 -0.13
C LYS A 415 10.30 20.05 0.22
N THR A 416 9.19 20.29 -0.46
CA THR A 416 8.34 21.47 -0.20
C THR A 416 7.67 21.39 1.18
N TYR A 417 7.16 20.22 1.58
CA TYR A 417 6.68 20.01 2.94
C TYR A 417 7.80 20.18 3.96
N TYR A 418 9.00 19.69 3.65
CA TYR A 418 10.18 19.93 4.47
C TYR A 418 10.48 21.43 4.64
N TYR A 419 10.38 22.23 3.56
CA TYR A 419 10.55 23.71 3.64
C TYR A 419 9.39 24.40 4.36
N ALA A 420 8.17 23.89 4.25
CA ALA A 420 7.00 24.41 4.98
C ALA A 420 7.00 24.00 6.47
N GLY A 421 7.88 23.10 6.87
CA GLY A 421 7.94 22.59 8.24
C GLY A 421 6.84 21.57 8.56
N GLU A 422 6.26 20.94 7.56
CA GLU A 422 5.19 19.96 7.72
C GLU A 422 5.68 18.55 7.34
N GLN A 423 5.22 17.51 8.06
CA GLN A 423 5.45 16.11 7.64
C GLN A 423 4.53 15.75 6.48
N SER A 424 5.11 15.27 5.38
CA SER A 424 4.33 14.77 4.25
C SER A 424 3.99 13.29 4.42
N ASN A 425 2.83 12.99 4.94
CA ASN A 425 2.25 11.63 4.89
C ASN A 425 1.72 11.27 3.49
N GLY A 426 1.77 12.20 2.54
CA GLY A 426 1.25 12.04 1.17
C GLY A 426 1.92 10.93 0.36
N ALA A 427 3.21 10.64 0.59
CA ALA A 427 3.92 9.57 -0.10
C ALA A 427 3.31 8.17 0.18
N GLY A 428 2.85 7.92 1.41
CA GLY A 428 2.21 6.67 1.79
C GLY A 428 0.91 6.42 1.03
N PHE A 429 0.06 7.43 0.87
CA PHE A 429 -1.18 7.32 0.10
C PHE A 429 -0.93 7.01 -1.37
N PHE A 430 0.13 7.57 -1.97
CA PHE A 430 0.51 7.26 -3.34
C PHE A 430 0.95 5.81 -3.54
N VAL A 431 1.75 5.27 -2.64
CA VAL A 431 2.18 3.88 -2.69
C VAL A 431 0.97 2.95 -2.57
N VAL A 432 0.07 3.22 -1.64
CA VAL A 432 -1.19 2.45 -1.48
C VAL A 432 -2.06 2.55 -2.73
N TYR A 433 -2.21 3.74 -3.32
CA TYR A 433 -2.97 3.93 -4.56
C TYR A 433 -2.37 3.15 -5.74
N ILE A 434 -1.04 3.19 -5.93
CA ILE A 434 -0.33 2.43 -6.96
C ILE A 434 -0.54 0.92 -6.76
N ILE A 435 -0.43 0.43 -5.53
CA ILE A 435 -0.63 -0.98 -5.20
C ILE A 435 -2.07 -1.40 -5.49
N LEU A 436 -3.07 -0.64 -5.05
CA LEU A 436 -4.49 -0.92 -5.29
C LEU A 436 -4.81 -0.89 -6.79
N TYR A 437 -4.26 0.08 -7.52
CA TYR A 437 -4.40 0.14 -8.97
C TYR A 437 -3.78 -1.09 -9.64
N PHE A 438 -2.57 -1.49 -9.24
CA PHE A 438 -1.89 -2.67 -9.77
C PHE A 438 -2.71 -3.94 -9.50
N ILE A 439 -3.18 -4.13 -8.26
CA ILE A 439 -4.03 -5.26 -7.88
C ILE A 439 -5.31 -5.26 -8.72
N ALA A 440 -6.03 -4.14 -8.83
CA ALA A 440 -7.26 -4.04 -9.60
C ALA A 440 -7.06 -4.35 -11.10
N HIS A 441 -5.92 -3.93 -11.68
CA HIS A 441 -5.66 -4.07 -13.11
C HIS A 441 -4.99 -5.37 -13.52
N PHE A 442 -4.09 -5.90 -12.69
CA PHE A 442 -3.27 -7.06 -13.03
C PHE A 442 -3.72 -8.37 -12.40
N SER A 443 -4.52 -8.36 -11.32
CA SER A 443 -5.06 -9.57 -10.69
C SER A 443 -6.31 -10.14 -11.39
N GLY A 444 -7.10 -9.32 -12.09
CA GLY A 444 -8.37 -9.70 -12.70
C GLY A 444 -8.39 -9.62 -14.23
N TYR A 445 -8.09 -10.71 -14.91
CA TYR A 445 -8.32 -10.79 -16.35
C TYR A 445 -9.80 -11.09 -16.62
N ARG A 446 -10.55 -10.14 -17.19
CA ARG A 446 -11.90 -10.34 -17.75
C ARG A 446 -13.10 -10.41 -16.77
N THR A 447 -12.95 -10.04 -15.50
CA THR A 447 -14.05 -10.23 -14.53
C THR A 447 -15.14 -9.16 -14.56
N SER A 448 -14.88 -7.95 -15.08
CA SER A 448 -15.95 -6.93 -15.20
C SER A 448 -15.61 -5.84 -16.23
N ARG A 449 -16.63 -5.41 -17.00
CA ARG A 449 -16.53 -4.24 -17.87
C ARG A 449 -16.32 -2.94 -17.08
N TRP A 450 -16.61 -2.94 -15.78
CA TRP A 450 -16.61 -1.77 -14.90
C TRP A 450 -15.32 -1.60 -14.08
N ILE A 451 -14.33 -2.50 -14.28
CA ILE A 451 -13.08 -2.46 -13.48
C ILE A 451 -12.29 -1.16 -13.68
N TRP A 452 -12.45 -0.51 -14.84
CA TRP A 452 -11.80 0.77 -15.13
C TRP A 452 -12.37 1.94 -14.31
N LEU A 453 -13.57 1.79 -13.70
CA LEU A 453 -14.15 2.78 -12.80
C LEU A 453 -13.52 2.75 -11.40
N ILE A 454 -12.82 1.70 -11.01
CA ILE A 454 -12.21 1.60 -9.67
C ILE A 454 -11.24 2.75 -9.41
N PRO A 455 -10.28 3.09 -10.29
CA PRO A 455 -9.41 4.25 -10.10
C PRO A 455 -10.15 5.58 -10.04
N LEU A 456 -11.23 5.72 -10.80
CA LEU A 456 -12.08 6.91 -10.74
C LEU A 456 -12.76 7.05 -9.38
N LEU A 457 -13.35 5.98 -8.86
CA LEU A 457 -13.98 5.96 -7.55
C LEU A 457 -12.98 6.21 -6.42
N LEU A 458 -11.79 5.63 -6.51
CA LEU A 458 -10.70 5.89 -5.57
C LEU A 458 -10.24 7.35 -5.61
N THR A 459 -10.16 7.95 -6.80
CA THR A 459 -9.81 9.37 -6.97
C THR A 459 -10.89 10.28 -6.38
N ILE A 460 -12.16 9.96 -6.58
CA ILE A 460 -13.30 10.70 -5.99
C ILE A 460 -13.30 10.56 -4.47
N ALA A 461 -13.08 9.36 -3.94
CA ALA A 461 -13.01 9.13 -2.50
C ALA A 461 -11.84 9.88 -1.85
N LEU A 462 -10.68 9.89 -2.50
CA LEU A 462 -9.51 10.65 -2.07
C LEU A 462 -9.77 12.16 -2.09
N PHE A 463 -10.44 12.65 -3.13
CA PHE A 463 -10.85 14.05 -3.24
C PHE A 463 -11.83 14.45 -2.13
N TYR A 464 -12.84 13.63 -1.87
CA TYR A 464 -13.76 13.84 -0.75
C TYR A 464 -13.04 13.85 0.60
N PHE A 465 -12.11 12.91 0.82
CA PHE A 465 -11.28 12.87 2.03
C PHE A 465 -10.46 14.15 2.20
N ILE A 466 -9.84 14.66 1.12
CA ILE A 466 -9.07 15.92 1.15
C ILE A 466 -9.98 17.11 1.49
N LEU A 467 -11.18 17.19 0.91
CA LEU A 467 -12.13 18.26 1.19
C LEU A 467 -12.64 18.28 2.64
N THR A 468 -12.80 17.09 3.25
CA THR A 468 -13.27 16.96 4.64
C THR A 468 -12.17 17.14 5.68
N SER A 469 -10.92 16.92 5.29
CA SER A 469 -9.75 17.07 6.17
C SER A 469 -9.29 18.52 6.18
N ARG A 470 -9.78 19.34 7.13
CA ARG A 470 -9.46 20.78 7.28
C ARG A 470 -7.96 21.11 7.32
N HIS A 471 -7.09 20.12 7.54
CA HIS A 471 -5.64 20.29 7.78
C HIS A 471 -4.77 20.17 6.51
N TYR A 472 -5.32 19.78 5.34
CA TYR A 472 -4.53 19.46 4.14
C TYR A 472 -4.82 20.34 2.93
N ILE A 473 -5.46 21.52 3.11
CA ILE A 473 -5.78 22.43 1.99
C ILE A 473 -4.53 23.24 1.60
N ASN A 474 -3.45 22.56 1.30
CA ASN A 474 -2.36 23.15 0.53
C ASN A 474 -2.53 22.76 -0.94
N SER A 475 -2.19 23.67 -1.83
CA SER A 475 -2.41 23.63 -3.29
C SER A 475 -1.98 22.33 -4.03
N TYR A 476 -1.47 21.32 -3.31
CA TYR A 476 -1.04 20.02 -3.84
C TYR A 476 -2.19 19.06 -4.16
N TRP A 477 -3.42 19.31 -3.68
CA TRP A 477 -4.60 18.51 -4.03
C TRP A 477 -4.83 18.47 -5.56
N VAL A 478 -4.45 19.56 -6.26
CA VAL A 478 -4.50 19.63 -7.74
C VAL A 478 -3.62 18.56 -8.38
N LEU A 479 -2.43 18.34 -7.84
CA LEU A 479 -1.48 17.32 -8.35
C LEU A 479 -2.01 15.91 -8.14
N ILE A 480 -2.66 15.66 -7.01
CA ILE A 480 -3.29 14.38 -6.69
C ILE A 480 -4.47 14.10 -7.64
N LEU A 481 -5.30 15.11 -7.89
CA LEU A 481 -6.39 15.00 -8.87
C LEU A 481 -5.87 14.74 -10.28
N PHE A 482 -4.82 15.44 -10.70
CA PHE A 482 -4.21 15.22 -12.00
C PHE A 482 -3.68 13.80 -12.16
N TYR A 483 -2.98 13.27 -11.15
CA TYR A 483 -2.53 11.89 -11.14
C TYR A 483 -3.71 10.90 -11.22
N GLY A 484 -4.76 11.11 -10.44
CA GLY A 484 -5.97 10.32 -10.49
C GLY A 484 -6.65 10.33 -11.88
N MET A 485 -6.71 11.49 -12.55
CA MET A 485 -7.20 11.60 -13.92
C MET A 485 -6.35 10.80 -14.91
N ILE A 486 -5.03 10.89 -14.82
CA ILE A 486 -4.11 10.12 -15.67
C ILE A 486 -4.31 8.61 -15.43
N MET A 487 -4.41 8.17 -14.19
CA MET A 487 -4.66 6.76 -13.85
C MET A 487 -6.02 6.27 -14.36
N THR A 488 -7.04 7.10 -14.32
CA THR A 488 -8.34 6.82 -14.93
C THR A 488 -8.21 6.69 -16.45
N GLY A 489 -7.45 7.58 -17.08
CA GLY A 489 -7.13 7.51 -18.50
C GLY A 489 -6.40 6.21 -18.91
N ILE A 490 -5.40 5.79 -18.12
CA ILE A 490 -4.69 4.51 -18.34
C ILE A 490 -5.64 3.33 -18.17
N SER A 491 -6.58 3.41 -17.21
CA SER A 491 -7.58 2.37 -17.01
C SER A 491 -8.53 2.26 -18.19
N PHE A 492 -9.00 3.38 -18.72
CA PHE A 492 -9.80 3.43 -19.94
C PHE A 492 -9.00 2.91 -21.14
N PHE A 493 -7.74 3.33 -21.28
CA PHE A 493 -6.85 2.84 -22.34
C PHE A 493 -6.65 1.32 -22.24
N SER A 494 -6.54 0.76 -21.04
CA SER A 494 -6.42 -0.68 -20.83
C SER A 494 -7.64 -1.48 -21.30
N TYR A 495 -8.80 -0.83 -21.33
CA TYR A 495 -10.02 -1.38 -21.92
C TYR A 495 -10.02 -1.21 -23.44
N ALA A 496 -9.72 -0.01 -23.92
CA ALA A 496 -9.78 0.35 -25.34
C ALA A 496 -8.74 -0.35 -26.22
N ILE A 497 -7.53 -0.63 -25.69
CA ILE A 497 -6.44 -1.25 -26.47
C ILE A 497 -6.62 -2.77 -26.69
N ARG A 498 -7.62 -3.38 -26.07
CA ARG A 498 -7.88 -4.81 -26.23
C ARG A 498 -8.51 -5.05 -27.59
N GLN A 499 -7.81 -5.85 -28.38
CA GLN A 499 -8.26 -6.31 -29.68
C GLN A 499 -8.39 -7.84 -29.65
N PRO A 500 -9.49 -8.44 -30.15
CA PRO A 500 -9.55 -9.88 -30.30
C PRO A 500 -8.49 -10.36 -31.30
N GLY A 501 -7.79 -11.45 -30.99
CA GLY A 501 -6.82 -12.04 -31.91
C GLY A 501 -7.49 -12.59 -33.18
N LYS A 502 -6.74 -12.65 -34.30
CA LYS A 502 -7.28 -13.15 -35.56
C LYS A 502 -7.79 -14.58 -35.40
N ARG A 503 -7.00 -15.44 -34.78
CA ARG A 503 -7.37 -16.85 -34.54
C ARG A 503 -8.62 -17.00 -33.67
N PHE A 504 -8.74 -16.16 -32.67
CA PHE A 504 -9.95 -16.14 -31.82
C PHE A 504 -11.20 -15.74 -32.61
N LEU A 505 -11.11 -14.71 -33.47
CA LEU A 505 -12.23 -14.28 -34.33
C LEU A 505 -12.65 -15.35 -35.34
N GLU A 506 -11.69 -16.07 -35.97
CA GLU A 506 -11.95 -17.19 -36.86
C GLU A 506 -12.74 -18.29 -36.13
N LEU A 507 -12.27 -18.73 -34.95
CA LEU A 507 -12.96 -19.75 -34.17
C LEU A 507 -14.35 -19.28 -33.69
N GLN A 508 -14.48 -18.01 -33.30
CA GLN A 508 -15.77 -17.43 -32.91
C GLN A 508 -16.76 -17.46 -34.10
N SER A 509 -16.33 -17.19 -35.33
CA SER A 509 -17.20 -17.24 -36.50
C SER A 509 -17.64 -18.68 -36.84
N LEU A 510 -16.75 -19.68 -36.72
CA LEU A 510 -17.10 -21.09 -36.89
C LEU A 510 -18.07 -21.57 -35.81
N ILE A 511 -17.84 -21.20 -34.54
CA ILE A 511 -18.72 -21.52 -33.40
C ILE A 511 -20.09 -20.87 -33.61
N ALA A 512 -20.13 -19.60 -34.04
CA ALA A 512 -21.38 -18.91 -34.33
C ALA A 512 -22.15 -19.59 -35.49
N GLY A 513 -21.46 -20.04 -36.52
CA GLY A 513 -22.07 -20.80 -37.61
C GLY A 513 -22.62 -22.16 -37.15
N PHE A 514 -21.93 -22.86 -36.30
CA PHE A 514 -22.39 -24.12 -35.70
C PHE A 514 -23.59 -23.89 -34.77
N ARG A 515 -23.56 -22.83 -33.94
CA ARG A 515 -24.69 -22.42 -33.14
C ARG A 515 -25.92 -22.05 -33.98
N MET A 516 -25.70 -21.39 -35.14
CA MET A 516 -26.77 -21.06 -36.08
C MET A 516 -27.46 -22.35 -36.61
N TYR A 517 -26.72 -23.37 -36.95
CA TYR A 517 -27.28 -24.67 -37.37
C TYR A 517 -28.07 -25.35 -36.23
N LEU A 518 -27.50 -25.45 -35.03
CA LEU A 518 -28.17 -26.10 -33.89
C LEU A 518 -29.43 -25.31 -33.44
N GLY A 519 -29.38 -23.97 -33.47
CA GLY A 519 -30.44 -23.08 -33.04
C GLY A 519 -31.47 -22.68 -34.09
N ALA A 520 -31.28 -23.08 -35.38
CA ALA A 520 -32.23 -22.71 -36.44
C ALA A 520 -33.59 -23.37 -36.25
N ALA A 521 -34.71 -22.68 -36.45
CA ALA A 521 -36.04 -23.25 -36.49
C ALA A 521 -36.21 -24.12 -37.77
N GLU A 522 -37.12 -25.07 -37.75
CA GLU A 522 -37.32 -26.05 -38.82
C GLU A 522 -37.56 -25.37 -40.16
N ASN A 523 -38.40 -24.32 -40.24
CA ASN A 523 -38.67 -23.52 -41.43
C ASN A 523 -37.44 -22.76 -41.97
N GLN A 524 -36.37 -22.61 -41.16
CA GLN A 524 -35.13 -21.98 -41.57
C GLN A 524 -34.10 -23.02 -42.09
N LEU A 525 -34.22 -24.29 -41.70
CA LEU A 525 -33.36 -25.37 -42.20
C LEU A 525 -33.49 -25.57 -43.70
N ILE A 526 -34.68 -25.31 -44.30
CA ILE A 526 -34.95 -25.38 -45.72
C ILE A 526 -34.06 -24.38 -46.52
N LYS A 527 -33.58 -23.32 -45.88
CA LYS A 527 -32.67 -22.33 -46.46
C LYS A 527 -31.21 -22.77 -46.44
N PHE A 528 -30.87 -23.85 -45.73
CA PHE A 528 -29.51 -24.37 -45.68
C PHE A 528 -29.33 -25.42 -46.80
N HIS A 529 -28.21 -25.39 -47.49
CA HIS A 529 -27.88 -26.40 -48.50
C HIS A 529 -27.51 -27.72 -47.79
N ASN A 530 -28.32 -28.76 -47.99
CA ASN A 530 -28.11 -30.13 -47.49
C ASN A 530 -27.82 -30.26 -45.98
N PRO A 531 -28.70 -29.85 -45.08
CA PRO A 531 -28.50 -30.10 -43.64
C PRO A 531 -28.52 -31.61 -43.36
N PRO A 532 -27.71 -32.12 -42.40
CA PRO A 532 -27.77 -33.52 -41.98
C PRO A 532 -29.20 -33.93 -41.55
N LYS A 533 -29.65 -35.13 -41.93
CA LYS A 533 -30.91 -35.65 -41.45
C LYS A 533 -30.87 -35.86 -39.93
N MET A 534 -31.94 -35.48 -39.24
CA MET A 534 -32.04 -35.64 -37.79
C MET A 534 -32.28 -37.12 -37.47
N THR A 535 -31.24 -37.81 -36.97
CA THR A 535 -31.29 -39.18 -36.45
C THR A 535 -30.94 -39.16 -34.95
N PRO A 536 -31.25 -40.24 -34.19
CA PRO A 536 -30.82 -40.36 -32.80
C PRO A 536 -29.32 -40.12 -32.60
N GLU A 537 -28.49 -40.66 -33.47
CA GLU A 537 -27.02 -40.54 -33.42
C GLU A 537 -26.58 -39.10 -33.63
N VAL A 538 -27.20 -38.37 -34.58
CA VAL A 538 -26.91 -36.94 -34.84
C VAL A 538 -27.38 -36.10 -33.66
N PHE A 539 -28.54 -36.40 -33.10
CA PHE A 539 -29.04 -35.70 -31.93
C PHE A 539 -28.10 -35.88 -30.73
N GLU A 540 -27.76 -37.11 -30.38
CA GLU A 540 -26.84 -37.42 -29.27
C GLU A 540 -25.47 -36.78 -29.48
N LYS A 541 -24.86 -36.92 -30.65
CA LYS A 541 -23.56 -36.35 -31.00
C LYS A 541 -23.47 -34.85 -30.68
N TYR A 542 -24.56 -34.11 -30.96
CA TYR A 542 -24.54 -32.65 -30.84
C TYR A 542 -25.22 -32.11 -29.58
N LEU A 543 -25.88 -32.96 -28.80
CA LEU A 543 -26.52 -32.54 -27.54
C LEU A 543 -25.58 -31.85 -26.55
N PRO A 544 -24.35 -32.33 -26.26
CA PRO A 544 -23.40 -31.63 -25.36
C PRO A 544 -22.99 -30.24 -25.87
N TYR A 545 -22.92 -30.09 -27.19
CA TYR A 545 -22.59 -28.83 -27.83
C TYR A 545 -23.76 -27.84 -27.78
N ALA A 546 -24.97 -28.32 -28.04
CA ALA A 546 -26.19 -27.52 -27.92
C ALA A 546 -26.34 -26.95 -26.50
N LEU A 547 -25.98 -27.74 -25.49
CA LEU A 547 -25.98 -27.35 -24.09
C LEU A 547 -25.03 -26.18 -23.81
N VAL A 548 -23.76 -26.28 -24.19
CA VAL A 548 -22.78 -25.23 -23.90
C VAL A 548 -23.03 -23.95 -24.71
N LEU A 549 -23.70 -24.06 -25.86
CA LEU A 549 -24.10 -22.96 -26.71
C LEU A 549 -25.47 -22.37 -26.35
N GLY A 550 -26.19 -22.97 -25.37
CA GLY A 550 -27.48 -22.48 -24.86
C GLY A 550 -28.63 -22.61 -25.89
N VAL A 551 -28.56 -23.64 -26.76
CA VAL A 551 -29.57 -23.96 -27.78
C VAL A 551 -30.16 -25.35 -27.62
N ASP A 552 -29.90 -25.99 -26.49
CA ASP A 552 -30.31 -27.35 -26.14
C ASP A 552 -31.84 -27.58 -26.19
N ASN A 553 -32.63 -26.63 -25.74
CA ASN A 553 -34.09 -26.67 -25.81
C ASN A 553 -34.62 -26.63 -27.25
N ILE A 554 -33.94 -25.87 -28.15
CA ILE A 554 -34.33 -25.81 -29.55
C ILE A 554 -33.91 -27.11 -30.25
N TRP A 555 -32.71 -27.61 -29.96
CA TRP A 555 -32.18 -28.86 -30.47
C TRP A 555 -33.04 -30.08 -30.07
N GLY A 556 -33.49 -30.11 -28.81
CA GLY A 556 -34.41 -31.16 -28.29
C GLY A 556 -35.76 -31.14 -29.02
N ARG A 557 -36.38 -29.98 -29.21
CA ARG A 557 -37.66 -29.87 -29.96
C ARG A 557 -37.54 -30.35 -31.39
N LYS A 558 -36.45 -30.04 -32.11
CA LYS A 558 -36.23 -30.55 -33.47
C LYS A 558 -36.19 -32.07 -33.52
N PHE A 559 -35.48 -32.65 -32.55
CA PHE A 559 -35.39 -34.11 -32.48
C PHE A 559 -36.76 -34.76 -32.22
N GLU A 560 -37.55 -34.23 -31.30
CA GLU A 560 -38.92 -34.74 -31.03
C GLU A 560 -39.83 -34.64 -32.26
N THR A 561 -39.78 -33.52 -32.98
CA THR A 561 -40.55 -33.37 -34.24
C THR A 561 -40.14 -34.42 -35.24
N ALA A 562 -38.81 -34.59 -35.45
CA ALA A 562 -38.31 -35.60 -36.39
C ALA A 562 -38.67 -37.05 -35.99
N LEU A 563 -38.69 -37.37 -34.71
CA LEU A 563 -39.14 -38.68 -34.22
C LEU A 563 -40.64 -38.92 -34.48
N LYS A 564 -41.49 -37.93 -34.22
CA LYS A 564 -42.93 -38.01 -34.48
C LYS A 564 -43.20 -38.22 -35.98
N GLU A 565 -42.52 -37.53 -36.85
CA GLU A 565 -42.64 -37.68 -38.29
C GLU A 565 -42.19 -39.08 -38.80
N GLN A 566 -41.20 -39.68 -38.14
CA GLN A 566 -40.67 -41.00 -38.50
C GLN A 566 -41.45 -42.15 -37.82
N GLY A 567 -42.39 -41.84 -36.92
CA GLY A 567 -43.16 -42.85 -36.16
C GLY A 567 -42.27 -43.75 -35.29
N LYS A 568 -41.14 -43.27 -34.80
CA LYS A 568 -40.16 -44.02 -34.02
C LYS A 568 -40.19 -43.59 -32.56
N GLU A 569 -40.06 -44.57 -31.65
CA GLU A 569 -39.76 -44.33 -30.26
C GLU A 569 -38.24 -44.32 -30.03
N TYR A 570 -37.75 -43.35 -29.25
CA TYR A 570 -36.35 -43.27 -28.90
C TYR A 570 -36.14 -43.75 -27.46
N GLN A 571 -35.26 -44.75 -27.28
CA GLN A 571 -34.83 -45.24 -25.97
C GLN A 571 -33.36 -44.83 -25.75
N ASN A 572 -33.13 -44.04 -24.73
CA ASN A 572 -31.82 -43.59 -24.31
C ASN A 572 -31.02 -44.71 -23.63
N GLN A 573 -29.79 -44.96 -24.04
CA GLN A 573 -28.92 -46.01 -23.51
C GLN A 573 -27.89 -45.50 -22.47
N TRP A 574 -27.59 -44.21 -22.46
CA TRP A 574 -26.53 -43.61 -21.63
C TRP A 574 -27.06 -42.94 -20.36
N TYR A 575 -28.38 -42.72 -20.25
CA TYR A 575 -29.04 -42.14 -19.10
C TYR A 575 -30.21 -42.99 -18.65
N VAL A 576 -30.34 -43.16 -17.32
CA VAL A 576 -31.46 -43.82 -16.67
C VAL A 576 -32.06 -42.89 -15.64
N GLY A 577 -33.34 -42.54 -15.78
CA GLY A 577 -34.00 -41.62 -14.86
C GLY A 577 -35.53 -41.60 -15.03
N PRO A 578 -36.27 -40.92 -14.12
CA PRO A 578 -37.73 -40.93 -14.08
C PRO A 578 -38.35 -40.15 -15.25
N ASN A 579 -37.62 -39.26 -15.87
CA ASN A 579 -38.12 -38.45 -17.00
C ASN A 579 -37.62 -39.03 -18.32
N SER A 580 -38.50 -39.66 -19.08
CA SER A 580 -38.25 -39.92 -20.49
C SER A 580 -38.00 -38.58 -21.23
N PHE A 581 -37.24 -38.62 -22.32
CA PHE A 581 -36.90 -37.42 -23.12
C PHE A 581 -38.15 -36.63 -23.48
N SER A 582 -38.40 -35.55 -22.72
CA SER A 582 -39.45 -34.55 -22.95
C SER A 582 -38.83 -33.20 -23.34
N ASN A 583 -39.64 -32.29 -23.88
CA ASN A 583 -39.22 -30.96 -24.37
C ASN A 583 -38.31 -30.14 -23.43
N SER A 584 -38.33 -30.44 -22.13
CA SER A 584 -37.54 -29.75 -21.11
C SER A 584 -36.38 -30.58 -20.54
N PHE A 585 -36.23 -31.85 -20.99
CA PHE A 585 -35.26 -32.78 -20.40
C PHE A 585 -33.81 -32.25 -20.52
N ALA A 586 -33.39 -31.86 -21.73
CA ALA A 586 -32.01 -31.44 -21.97
C ALA A 586 -31.62 -30.24 -21.07
N GLY A 587 -32.51 -29.24 -20.99
CA GLY A 587 -32.28 -28.06 -20.14
C GLY A 587 -32.35 -28.35 -18.66
N SER A 588 -33.39 -29.09 -18.18
CA SER A 588 -33.58 -29.39 -16.76
C SER A 588 -32.49 -30.34 -16.23
N PHE A 589 -32.17 -31.39 -16.99
CA PHE A 589 -31.11 -32.33 -16.64
C PHE A 589 -29.75 -31.65 -16.50
N SER A 590 -29.38 -30.85 -17.48
CA SER A 590 -28.08 -30.14 -17.48
C SER A 590 -27.97 -29.11 -16.37
N GLN A 591 -29.04 -28.36 -16.07
CA GLN A 591 -29.09 -27.41 -14.95
C GLN A 591 -28.97 -28.13 -13.62
N ASN A 592 -29.71 -29.25 -13.42
CA ASN A 592 -29.66 -30.03 -12.22
C ASN A 592 -28.27 -30.65 -12.01
N LEU A 593 -27.70 -31.29 -13.04
CA LEU A 593 -26.36 -31.86 -12.98
C LEU A 593 -25.30 -30.78 -12.68
N SER A 594 -25.36 -29.65 -13.36
CA SER A 594 -24.45 -28.50 -13.13
C SER A 594 -24.59 -27.96 -11.70
N SER A 595 -25.82 -27.85 -11.17
CA SER A 595 -26.08 -27.43 -9.79
C SER A 595 -25.48 -28.40 -8.75
N ARG A 596 -25.62 -29.71 -8.97
CA ARG A 596 -25.04 -30.75 -8.09
C ARG A 596 -23.52 -30.72 -8.10
N MET A 597 -22.93 -30.54 -9.30
CA MET A 597 -21.51 -30.36 -9.43
C MET A 597 -21.00 -29.13 -8.68
N THR A 598 -21.75 -28.02 -8.74
CA THR A 598 -21.41 -26.80 -8.01
C THR A 598 -21.41 -27.02 -6.50
N SER A 599 -22.47 -27.64 -5.96
CA SER A 599 -22.56 -27.93 -4.53
C SER A 599 -21.47 -28.90 -4.07
N ALA A 600 -21.19 -29.96 -4.84
CA ALA A 600 -20.17 -30.95 -4.50
C ALA A 600 -18.74 -30.37 -4.57
N SER A 601 -18.49 -29.33 -5.36
CA SER A 601 -17.17 -28.69 -5.52
C SER A 601 -16.92 -27.48 -4.60
N THR A 602 -17.89 -27.03 -3.80
CA THR A 602 -17.80 -25.83 -2.97
C THR A 602 -17.66 -26.21 -1.49
N GLN A 603 -16.50 -25.84 -0.92
CA GLN A 603 -16.23 -26.07 0.51
C GLN A 603 -17.04 -25.09 1.39
N PRO A 604 -17.67 -25.58 2.49
CA PRO A 604 -18.32 -24.70 3.46
C PRO A 604 -17.34 -23.72 4.10
N SER A 605 -17.69 -22.42 4.15
CA SER A 605 -16.84 -21.38 4.73
C SER A 605 -16.94 -21.36 6.25
N SER A 606 -15.80 -21.41 6.96
CA SER A 606 -15.69 -21.11 8.39
C SER A 606 -15.33 -19.63 8.58
N SER A 607 -16.16 -18.89 9.35
CA SER A 607 -15.92 -17.49 9.71
C SER A 607 -15.08 -17.40 10.99
N SER A 608 -13.98 -16.63 10.97
CA SER A 608 -13.29 -16.20 12.20
C SER A 608 -13.08 -14.69 12.19
N SER A 609 -13.56 -14.04 13.25
CA SER A 609 -13.42 -12.63 13.57
C SER A 609 -12.29 -12.41 14.58
N GLY A 610 -11.50 -11.30 14.47
CA GLY A 610 -10.53 -10.90 15.48
C GLY A 610 -10.15 -9.43 15.37
N SER A 611 -10.38 -8.68 16.45
CA SER A 611 -10.26 -7.25 16.65
C SER A 611 -9.03 -6.86 17.50
N GLY A 612 -8.61 -5.57 17.47
CA GLY A 612 -7.83 -4.81 18.48
C GLY A 612 -6.76 -3.94 17.85
N GLY A 613 -6.53 -2.73 18.12
CA GLY A 613 -6.82 -1.67 18.99
C GLY A 613 -5.58 -1.09 19.69
N GLY A 614 -5.35 0.25 19.66
CA GLY A 614 -4.59 0.97 20.66
C GLY A 614 -3.49 1.92 20.17
N GLY A 615 -3.65 3.21 20.41
CA GLY A 615 -2.74 4.29 20.13
C GLY A 615 -1.94 4.73 21.34
N PHE A 616 -0.96 5.67 21.15
CA PHE A 616 -0.60 6.68 22.13
C PHE A 616 0.22 7.85 21.59
N SER A 617 0.14 8.97 22.32
CA SER A 617 0.49 10.34 22.09
C SER A 617 1.79 10.76 22.76
N GLY A 618 2.34 11.93 22.37
CA GLY A 618 3.18 12.78 23.17
C GLY A 618 4.19 13.58 22.36
N GLY A 619 3.94 14.86 22.19
CA GLY A 619 4.77 15.78 21.44
C GLY A 619 5.32 16.91 22.29
N GLY A 620 6.35 17.56 21.87
CA GLY A 620 6.88 18.82 22.34
C GLY A 620 8.29 19.01 21.81
N GLY A 621 8.52 20.09 21.06
CA GLY A 621 9.81 20.41 20.47
C GLY A 621 10.80 20.98 21.48
N GLY A 622 12.06 20.72 21.25
CA GLY A 622 13.19 21.30 21.92
C GLY A 622 13.79 20.43 23.04
N GLY A 623 15.08 20.30 23.05
CA GLY A 623 15.92 19.78 24.08
C GLY A 623 15.76 18.31 24.41
N GLY A 624 16.62 17.51 23.84
CA GLY A 624 16.91 16.16 24.33
C GLY A 624 17.51 16.22 25.73
N GLY A 625 18.49 15.51 25.99
CA GLY A 625 19.27 15.48 27.21
C GLY A 625 20.73 15.28 26.87
N GLY A 626 21.44 14.74 27.80
CA GLY A 626 22.82 14.35 27.66
C GLY A 626 23.25 13.43 28.78
N GLY A 627 24.42 12.89 28.68
CA GLY A 627 25.03 12.01 29.65
C GLY A 627 26.53 11.94 29.51
N GLY A 628 27.15 11.10 30.29
CA GLY A 628 28.55 10.72 30.13
C GLY A 628 28.71 9.51 29.21
N TRP A 629 29.86 9.35 28.63
CA TRP A 629 30.22 8.17 27.82
C TRP A 629 31.70 7.82 27.95
#